data_4376467a72fe4212726d5ea28c544cde
#
_entry.id   4376467a72fe4212726d5ea28c544cde
#
_cell.length_a   1.000
_cell.length_b   1.000
_cell.length_c   1.000
_cell.angle_alpha   90.00
_cell.angle_beta   90.00
_cell.angle_gamma   90.00
#
_symmetry.space_group_name_H-M   'P 1'
#
loop_
_entity.id
_entity.type
_entity.pdbx_description
1 polymer ?
#
loop_
_entity_poly.entity_id
_entity_poly.type
_entity_poly.pdbx_seq_one_letter_code
_entity_poly.pdbx_strand_id
1 'polypeptide(L)'
;MKNNKDMSKIQDMTFIRSLIIYGSQYGTTKRYAEELSRRTNIQVTTFKDVQEINNYDEIIYLGGLYAGGVLGMAKTLKKLNNISKKRIIIITVGLSDPTDETNINNIRNNIKKQLKKDIFERAKIFHLRGGIDYSKLNFAHKTMMKLLYNAVKNLPEEKKTAEDKAMIDTYNQKVDFLDFSSLDNIIDEIF
;
A
#
# COMPACT_ATOMS: atom_id res chain seq x y z
N MET A 1 35.09 -42.51 -15.46
CA MET A 1 33.79 -42.49 -14.80
C MET A 1 33.84 -41.48 -13.67
N LYS A 2 33.52 -40.24 -13.93
CA LYS A 2 33.41 -39.18 -12.87
C LYS A 2 32.16 -38.34 -13.11
N ASN A 3 31.31 -38.38 -12.11
CA ASN A 3 30.33 -37.42 -11.66
C ASN A 3 29.18 -36.96 -12.58
N ASN A 4 28.12 -37.77 -12.55
CA ASN A 4 26.76 -37.40 -12.94
C ASN A 4 25.93 -36.97 -11.70
N LYS A 5 26.55 -36.44 -10.62
CA LYS A 5 25.87 -36.09 -9.37
C LYS A 5 25.63 -34.60 -9.12
N ASP A 6 26.12 -33.72 -10.00
CA ASP A 6 25.99 -32.27 -9.80
C ASP A 6 24.90 -31.59 -10.65
N MET A 7 24.22 -32.32 -11.55
CA MET A 7 23.17 -31.74 -12.38
C MET A 7 21.75 -31.84 -11.74
N SER A 8 21.60 -32.51 -10.62
CA SER A 8 20.27 -32.67 -9.97
C SER A 8 19.91 -31.56 -8.94
N LYS A 9 20.82 -30.64 -8.65
CA LYS A 9 20.60 -29.56 -7.69
C LYS A 9 20.10 -28.24 -8.27
N ILE A 10 19.92 -28.13 -9.58
CA ILE A 10 19.45 -26.88 -10.24
C ILE A 10 17.93 -26.93 -10.52
N GLN A 11 17.23 -27.97 -10.12
CA GLN A 11 15.86 -28.26 -10.61
C GLN A 11 14.73 -27.80 -9.70
N ASP A 12 14.96 -26.97 -8.65
CA ASP A 12 13.86 -26.49 -7.77
C ASP A 12 13.96 -25.01 -7.37
N MET A 13 14.48 -24.16 -8.23
CA MET A 13 14.18 -22.74 -8.07
C MET A 13 12.80 -22.46 -8.66
N THR A 14 11.78 -22.69 -7.87
CA THR A 14 10.42 -22.24 -8.19
C THR A 14 10.47 -20.71 -8.29
N PHE A 15 10.50 -20.17 -9.50
CA PHE A 15 10.44 -18.73 -9.72
C PHE A 15 9.11 -18.20 -9.20
N ILE A 16 9.14 -17.46 -8.09
CA ILE A 16 7.96 -16.77 -7.56
C ILE A 16 7.56 -15.70 -8.57
N ARG A 17 6.38 -15.81 -9.12
CA ARG A 17 5.81 -14.78 -10.01
C ARG A 17 5.15 -13.71 -9.17
N SER A 18 5.82 -12.58 -9.05
CA SER A 18 5.36 -11.45 -8.24
C SER A 18 4.74 -10.34 -9.11
N LEU A 19 3.75 -9.62 -8.56
CA LEU A 19 3.13 -8.48 -9.20
C LEU A 19 2.95 -7.34 -8.19
N ILE A 20 3.42 -6.16 -8.56
CA ILE A 20 3.15 -4.92 -7.83
C ILE A 20 1.87 -4.29 -8.41
N ILE A 21 0.89 -4.03 -7.55
CA ILE A 21 -0.37 -3.37 -7.92
C ILE A 21 -0.50 -2.12 -7.08
N TYR A 22 -0.85 -0.98 -7.69
CA TYR A 22 -1.04 0.23 -6.91
C TYR A 22 -2.38 0.94 -7.13
N GLY A 23 -2.86 1.60 -6.06
CA GLY A 23 -3.95 2.55 -6.06
C GLY A 23 -3.46 3.93 -5.59
N SER A 24 -3.39 4.89 -6.51
CA SER A 24 -2.89 6.25 -6.23
C SER A 24 -3.88 7.30 -6.69
N GLN A 25 -4.19 8.25 -5.81
CA GLN A 25 -5.06 9.39 -6.12
C GLN A 25 -4.25 10.65 -6.45
N TYR A 26 -3.16 10.89 -5.71
CA TYR A 26 -2.37 12.12 -5.79
C TYR A 26 -0.93 11.91 -6.28
N GLY A 27 -0.61 10.69 -6.70
CA GLY A 27 0.67 10.38 -7.33
C GLY A 27 1.75 9.81 -6.41
N THR A 28 1.72 10.04 -5.09
CA THR A 28 2.78 9.59 -4.18
C THR A 28 2.89 8.07 -4.13
N THR A 29 1.75 7.36 -3.99
CA THR A 29 1.73 5.88 -4.01
C THR A 29 2.27 5.33 -5.33
N LYS A 30 1.97 5.98 -6.46
CA LYS A 30 2.51 5.61 -7.77
C LYS A 30 4.04 5.69 -7.77
N ARG A 31 4.61 6.80 -7.25
CA ARG A 31 6.07 6.99 -7.17
C ARG A 31 6.75 5.88 -6.35
N TYR A 32 6.17 5.47 -5.21
CA TYR A 32 6.68 4.34 -4.45
C TYR A 32 6.59 3.01 -5.22
N ALA A 33 5.47 2.76 -5.90
CA ALA A 33 5.28 1.53 -6.66
C ALA A 33 6.25 1.42 -7.85
N GLU A 34 6.48 2.53 -8.55
CA GLU A 34 7.45 2.61 -9.66
C GLU A 34 8.88 2.43 -9.16
N GLU A 35 9.25 3.04 -8.03
CA GLU A 35 10.58 2.86 -7.43
C GLU A 35 10.78 1.43 -6.92
N LEU A 36 9.78 0.84 -6.27
CA LEU A 36 9.83 -0.57 -5.85
C LEU A 36 10.02 -1.50 -7.04
N SER A 37 9.26 -1.29 -8.12
CA SER A 37 9.41 -2.04 -9.38
C SER A 37 10.81 -1.90 -9.97
N ARG A 38 11.35 -0.68 -10.02
CA ARG A 38 12.69 -0.40 -10.52
C ARG A 38 13.78 -1.14 -9.72
N ARG A 39 13.64 -1.18 -8.38
CA ARG A 39 14.63 -1.81 -7.47
C ARG A 39 14.54 -3.33 -7.45
N THR A 40 13.34 -3.89 -7.66
CA THR A 40 13.10 -5.34 -7.58
C THR A 40 12.97 -6.02 -8.93
N ASN A 41 12.86 -5.26 -10.02
CA ASN A 41 12.53 -5.75 -11.37
C ASN A 41 11.19 -6.51 -11.45
N ILE A 42 10.27 -6.26 -10.51
CA ILE A 42 8.92 -6.83 -10.51
C ILE A 42 8.00 -5.94 -11.33
N GLN A 43 7.16 -6.57 -12.17
CA GLN A 43 6.16 -5.86 -12.97
C GLN A 43 5.21 -5.05 -12.10
N VAL A 44 4.89 -3.81 -12.52
CA VAL A 44 3.96 -2.91 -11.82
C VAL A 44 2.75 -2.56 -12.70
N THR A 45 1.57 -2.50 -12.09
CA THR A 45 0.32 -2.10 -12.77
C THR A 45 -0.61 -1.35 -11.83
N THR A 46 -1.59 -0.63 -12.38
CA THR A 46 -2.64 -0.01 -11.55
C THR A 46 -3.72 -1.02 -11.16
N PHE A 47 -4.41 -0.76 -10.05
CA PHE A 47 -5.55 -1.61 -9.64
C PHE A 47 -6.72 -1.61 -10.65
N LYS A 48 -6.75 -0.64 -11.57
CA LYS A 48 -7.76 -0.53 -12.62
C LYS A 48 -7.45 -1.44 -13.81
N ASP A 49 -6.16 -1.62 -14.09
CA ASP A 49 -5.67 -2.30 -15.29
C ASP A 49 -5.28 -3.77 -15.03
N VAL A 50 -5.21 -4.18 -13.74
CA VAL A 50 -4.88 -5.57 -13.40
C VAL A 50 -5.96 -6.53 -13.90
N GLN A 51 -5.56 -7.52 -14.70
CA GLN A 51 -6.45 -8.53 -15.27
C GLN A 51 -6.34 -9.85 -14.50
N GLU A 52 -5.30 -10.63 -14.71
CA GLU A 52 -5.14 -12.01 -14.25
C GLU A 52 -4.34 -12.11 -12.94
N ILE A 53 -4.86 -11.49 -11.86
CA ILE A 53 -4.17 -11.47 -10.54
C ILE A 53 -3.85 -12.88 -10.00
N ASN A 54 -4.61 -13.89 -10.40
CA ASN A 54 -4.44 -15.26 -9.91
C ASN A 54 -3.25 -16.00 -10.55
N ASN A 55 -2.68 -15.48 -11.63
CA ASN A 55 -1.48 -16.03 -12.28
C ASN A 55 -0.19 -15.78 -11.50
N TYR A 56 -0.24 -14.97 -10.44
CA TYR A 56 0.91 -14.60 -9.62
C TYR A 56 0.88 -15.33 -8.28
N ASP A 57 2.06 -15.70 -7.80
CA ASP A 57 2.27 -16.38 -6.53
C ASP A 57 2.39 -15.39 -5.38
N GLU A 58 2.87 -14.17 -5.70
CA GLU A 58 3.00 -13.06 -4.75
C GLU A 58 2.33 -11.79 -5.29
N ILE A 59 1.56 -11.16 -4.42
CA ILE A 59 0.90 -9.89 -4.69
C ILE A 59 1.39 -8.83 -3.70
N ILE A 60 1.96 -7.76 -4.24
CA ILE A 60 2.42 -6.60 -3.49
C ILE A 60 1.48 -5.44 -3.82
N TYR A 61 0.59 -5.11 -2.90
CA TYR A 61 -0.42 -4.06 -3.09
C TYR A 61 -0.02 -2.77 -2.38
N LEU A 62 0.21 -1.69 -3.15
CA LEU A 62 0.43 -0.36 -2.60
C LEU A 62 -0.85 0.48 -2.73
N GLY A 63 -1.39 0.97 -1.63
CA GLY A 63 -2.60 1.78 -1.66
C GLY A 63 -2.50 3.08 -0.87
N GLY A 64 -2.87 4.19 -1.53
CA GLY A 64 -3.05 5.46 -0.83
C GLY A 64 -4.22 5.37 0.16
N LEU A 65 -4.03 5.89 1.38
CA LEU A 65 -5.12 6.06 2.33
C LEU A 65 -6.07 7.14 1.79
N TYR A 66 -7.34 6.79 1.64
CA TYR A 66 -8.34 7.65 1.03
C TYR A 66 -9.73 7.35 1.59
N ALA A 67 -10.41 8.38 2.09
CA ALA A 67 -11.78 8.25 2.60
C ALA A 67 -11.98 7.10 3.60
N GLY A 68 -11.04 6.91 4.53
CA GLY A 68 -11.10 5.87 5.56
C GLY A 68 -10.76 4.45 5.08
N GLY A 69 -10.24 4.30 3.86
CA GLY A 69 -9.85 3.01 3.31
C GLY A 69 -8.55 3.04 2.52
N VAL A 70 -8.18 1.90 1.95
CA VAL A 70 -7.03 1.74 1.06
C VAL A 70 -7.54 1.69 -0.38
N LEU A 71 -7.15 2.68 -1.18
CA LEU A 71 -7.70 2.89 -2.52
C LEU A 71 -7.55 1.66 -3.42
N GLY A 72 -8.67 1.10 -3.86
CA GLY A 72 -8.74 -0.04 -4.78
C GLY A 72 -8.46 -1.42 -4.16
N MET A 73 -7.91 -1.50 -2.94
CA MET A 73 -7.44 -2.74 -2.32
C MET A 73 -8.53 -3.82 -2.22
N ALA A 74 -9.64 -3.49 -1.60
CA ALA A 74 -10.71 -4.47 -1.40
C ALA A 74 -11.26 -5.02 -2.71
N LYS A 75 -11.45 -4.15 -3.72
CA LYS A 75 -11.92 -4.55 -5.06
C LYS A 75 -10.94 -5.49 -5.76
N THR A 76 -9.64 -5.28 -5.55
CA THR A 76 -8.58 -6.05 -6.19
C THR A 76 -8.37 -7.38 -5.49
N LEU A 77 -8.11 -7.36 -4.17
CA LEU A 77 -7.74 -8.56 -3.43
C LEU A 77 -8.90 -9.56 -3.25
N LYS A 78 -10.17 -9.10 -3.30
CA LYS A 78 -11.32 -10.03 -3.29
C LYS A 78 -11.37 -10.99 -4.48
N LYS A 79 -10.64 -10.71 -5.56
CA LYS A 79 -10.54 -11.56 -6.76
C LYS A 79 -9.56 -12.71 -6.59
N LEU A 80 -8.75 -12.71 -5.50
CA LEU A 80 -7.77 -13.75 -5.25
C LEU A 80 -8.45 -15.07 -4.91
N ASN A 81 -7.95 -16.14 -5.53
CA ASN A 81 -8.27 -17.53 -5.26
C ASN A 81 -7.05 -18.23 -4.65
N ASN A 82 -7.27 -19.39 -4.01
CA ASN A 82 -6.19 -20.22 -3.45
C ASN A 82 -5.24 -19.43 -2.54
N ILE A 83 -5.80 -18.62 -1.63
CA ILE A 83 -5.07 -17.71 -0.75
C ILE A 83 -3.97 -18.43 0.04
N SER A 84 -4.18 -19.72 0.41
CA SER A 84 -3.20 -20.53 1.14
C SER A 84 -1.86 -20.70 0.43
N LYS A 85 -1.82 -20.53 -0.89
CA LYS A 85 -0.62 -20.67 -1.73
C LYS A 85 -0.01 -19.33 -2.16
N LYS A 86 -0.55 -18.20 -1.67
CA LYS A 86 -0.12 -16.87 -2.11
C LYS A 86 0.59 -16.13 -0.98
N ARG A 87 1.64 -15.40 -1.35
CA ARG A 87 2.22 -14.35 -0.50
C ARG A 87 1.49 -13.04 -0.78
N ILE A 88 1.14 -12.31 0.28
CA ILE A 88 0.41 -11.05 0.16
C ILE A 88 1.13 -10.01 1.01
N ILE A 89 1.59 -8.94 0.36
CA ILE A 89 2.18 -7.78 1.01
C ILE A 89 1.27 -6.58 0.73
N ILE A 90 0.87 -5.87 1.77
CA ILE A 90 0.06 -4.66 1.68
C ILE A 90 0.88 -3.49 2.20
N ILE A 91 0.98 -2.45 1.41
CA ILE A 91 1.71 -1.23 1.74
C ILE A 91 0.73 -0.07 1.67
N THR A 92 0.48 0.59 2.79
CA THR A 92 -0.34 1.80 2.82
C THR A 92 0.51 3.05 2.73
N VAL A 93 0.00 4.07 2.07
CA VAL A 93 0.65 5.38 1.94
C VAL A 93 -0.29 6.44 2.45
N GLY A 94 0.06 7.12 3.56
CA GLY A 94 -0.76 8.14 4.21
C GLY A 94 0.02 9.41 4.54
N LEU A 95 -0.64 10.42 5.08
CA LEU A 95 0.00 11.68 5.50
C LEU A 95 0.56 11.61 6.93
N SER A 96 -0.08 10.83 7.79
CA SER A 96 0.31 10.68 9.19
C SER A 96 1.62 9.91 9.35
N ASP A 97 2.24 10.05 10.52
CA ASP A 97 3.48 9.38 10.86
C ASP A 97 3.28 7.84 10.86
N PRO A 98 4.05 7.08 10.07
CA PRO A 98 3.97 5.63 10.03
C PRO A 98 4.60 4.93 11.25
N THR A 99 5.21 5.68 12.18
CA THR A 99 5.77 5.14 13.44
C THR A 99 4.81 5.28 14.63
N ASP A 100 3.73 6.04 14.50
CA ASP A 100 2.70 6.17 15.53
C ASP A 100 1.89 4.88 15.64
N GLU A 101 2.03 4.16 16.77
CA GLU A 101 1.37 2.88 17.00
C GLU A 101 -0.16 2.99 16.99
N THR A 102 -0.73 4.07 17.50
CA THR A 102 -2.17 4.30 17.49
C THR A 102 -2.67 4.45 16.05
N ASN A 103 -1.93 5.20 15.24
CA ASN A 103 -2.22 5.35 13.82
C ASN A 103 -2.14 4.01 13.08
N ILE A 104 -1.05 3.26 13.28
CA ILE A 104 -0.86 1.92 12.69
C ILE A 104 -2.04 1.00 13.05
N ASN A 105 -2.42 0.95 14.31
CA ASN A 105 -3.53 0.11 14.78
C ASN A 105 -4.86 0.52 14.14
N ASN A 106 -5.13 1.81 13.99
CA ASN A 106 -6.32 2.32 13.32
C ASN A 106 -6.34 1.92 11.83
N ILE A 107 -5.21 2.08 11.12
CA ILE A 107 -5.08 1.67 9.71
C ILE A 107 -5.29 0.15 9.58
N ARG A 108 -4.65 -0.66 10.43
CA ARG A 108 -4.80 -2.13 10.41
C ARG A 108 -6.24 -2.57 10.67
N ASN A 109 -6.92 -1.93 11.63
CA ASN A 109 -8.33 -2.18 11.91
C ASN A 109 -9.22 -1.83 10.71
N ASN A 110 -8.93 -0.76 10.00
CA ASN A 110 -9.64 -0.38 8.78
C ASN A 110 -9.38 -1.37 7.63
N ILE A 111 -8.15 -1.84 7.46
CA ILE A 111 -7.81 -2.90 6.48
C ILE A 111 -8.56 -4.19 6.80
N LYS A 112 -8.58 -4.60 8.08
CA LYS A 112 -9.31 -5.79 8.54
C LYS A 112 -10.79 -5.77 8.18
N LYS A 113 -11.44 -4.59 8.26
CA LYS A 113 -12.86 -4.42 7.88
C LYS A 113 -13.08 -4.51 6.36
N GLN A 114 -12.06 -4.26 5.55
CA GLN A 114 -12.15 -4.21 4.09
C GLN A 114 -11.82 -5.55 3.41
N LEU A 115 -11.14 -6.45 4.10
CA LEU A 115 -10.65 -7.70 3.54
C LEU A 115 -11.35 -8.92 4.15
N LYS A 116 -11.33 -10.02 3.40
CA LYS A 116 -11.68 -11.34 3.96
C LYS A 116 -10.65 -11.71 5.03
N LYS A 117 -11.10 -12.45 6.05
CA LYS A 117 -10.28 -12.84 7.19
C LYS A 117 -8.99 -13.58 6.77
N ASP A 118 -9.09 -14.53 5.86
CA ASP A 118 -7.99 -15.33 5.34
C ASP A 118 -6.91 -14.48 4.62
N ILE A 119 -7.34 -13.45 3.88
CA ILE A 119 -6.42 -12.51 3.23
C ILE A 119 -5.70 -11.65 4.27
N PHE A 120 -6.45 -11.08 5.23
CA PHE A 120 -5.89 -10.21 6.24
C PHE A 120 -4.88 -10.92 7.15
N GLU A 121 -5.18 -12.16 7.58
CA GLU A 121 -4.32 -12.94 8.48
C GLU A 121 -3.00 -13.37 7.82
N ARG A 122 -2.98 -13.49 6.50
CA ARG A 122 -1.77 -13.86 5.75
C ARG A 122 -0.96 -12.67 5.26
N ALA A 123 -1.58 -11.49 5.17
CA ALA A 123 -0.94 -10.31 4.64
C ALA A 123 0.13 -9.77 5.61
N LYS A 124 1.34 -9.52 5.10
CA LYS A 124 2.29 -8.63 5.75
C LYS A 124 1.93 -7.20 5.39
N ILE A 125 1.86 -6.33 6.40
CA ILE A 125 1.35 -4.97 6.23
C ILE A 125 2.40 -3.96 6.66
N PHE A 126 2.76 -3.07 5.74
CA PHE A 126 3.70 -1.96 5.91
C PHE A 126 2.97 -0.62 5.75
N HIS A 127 3.54 0.41 6.35
CA HIS A 127 3.00 1.76 6.30
C HIS A 127 4.08 2.72 5.87
N LEU A 128 3.79 3.58 4.88
CA LEU A 128 4.70 4.59 4.34
C LEU A 128 4.07 5.97 4.46
N ARG A 129 4.91 6.97 4.59
CA ARG A 129 4.49 8.36 4.58
C ARG A 129 4.44 8.89 3.15
N GLY A 130 3.39 9.62 2.83
CA GLY A 130 3.17 10.15 1.49
C GLY A 130 3.16 11.68 1.46
N GLY A 131 2.43 12.24 0.51
CA GLY A 131 2.29 13.68 0.36
C GLY A 131 1.00 14.05 -0.33
N ILE A 132 0.69 15.34 -0.29
CA ILE A 132 -0.45 15.94 -0.99
C ILE A 132 -0.06 17.30 -1.54
N ASP A 133 -0.53 17.62 -2.72
CA ASP A 133 -0.41 18.94 -3.32
C ASP A 133 -1.82 19.47 -3.61
N TYR A 134 -2.30 20.37 -2.75
CA TYR A 134 -3.64 20.94 -2.87
C TYR A 134 -3.80 21.78 -4.15
N SER A 135 -2.72 22.30 -4.72
CA SER A 135 -2.79 23.06 -5.98
C SER A 135 -3.24 22.16 -7.15
N LYS A 136 -2.90 20.88 -7.09
CA LYS A 136 -3.20 19.87 -8.12
C LYS A 136 -4.53 19.15 -7.92
N LEU A 137 -5.23 19.38 -6.81
CA LEU A 137 -6.53 18.76 -6.58
C LEU A 137 -7.57 19.36 -7.53
N ASN A 138 -8.40 18.52 -8.12
CA ASN A 138 -9.56 18.97 -8.84
C ASN A 138 -10.62 19.56 -7.89
N PHE A 139 -11.62 20.25 -8.46
CA PHE A 139 -12.65 20.93 -7.67
C PHE A 139 -13.39 19.99 -6.69
N ALA A 140 -13.76 18.79 -7.12
CA ALA A 140 -14.47 17.82 -6.29
C ALA A 140 -13.60 17.39 -5.09
N HIS A 141 -12.31 17.11 -5.31
CA HIS A 141 -11.41 16.75 -4.23
C HIS A 141 -11.13 17.92 -3.27
N LYS A 142 -10.96 19.13 -3.78
CA LYS A 142 -10.84 20.34 -2.94
C LYS A 142 -12.05 20.52 -2.04
N THR A 143 -13.24 20.36 -2.59
CA THR A 143 -14.50 20.45 -1.83
C THR A 143 -14.58 19.36 -0.77
N MET A 144 -14.29 18.12 -1.13
CA MET A 144 -14.27 17.00 -0.17
C MET A 144 -13.27 17.24 0.97
N MET A 145 -12.04 17.64 0.66
CA MET A 145 -11.02 17.93 1.68
C MET A 145 -11.42 19.09 2.58
N LYS A 146 -12.09 20.11 2.04
CA LYS A 146 -12.66 21.22 2.83
C LYS A 146 -13.74 20.73 3.81
N LEU A 147 -14.62 19.84 3.36
CA LEU A 147 -15.66 19.27 4.22
C LEU A 147 -15.05 18.42 5.36
N LEU A 148 -14.09 17.56 5.04
CA LEU A 148 -13.35 16.76 6.02
C LEU A 148 -12.63 17.66 7.04
N TYR A 149 -11.87 18.65 6.57
CA TYR A 149 -11.20 19.62 7.44
C TYR A 149 -12.18 20.31 8.38
N ASN A 150 -13.33 20.79 7.87
CA ASN A 150 -14.34 21.45 8.71
C ASN A 150 -14.98 20.49 9.72
N ALA A 151 -15.10 19.21 9.39
CA ALA A 151 -15.63 18.21 10.32
C ALA A 151 -14.68 17.92 11.48
N VAL A 152 -13.36 17.92 11.23
CA VAL A 152 -12.39 17.46 12.25
C VAL A 152 -11.66 18.59 12.98
N LYS A 153 -11.51 19.79 12.37
CA LYS A 153 -10.75 20.91 12.97
C LYS A 153 -11.26 21.34 14.37
N ASN A 154 -12.56 21.23 14.59
CA ASN A 154 -13.22 21.63 15.84
C ASN A 154 -13.46 20.47 16.81
N LEU A 155 -13.00 19.25 16.49
CA LEU A 155 -13.06 18.14 17.43
C LEU A 155 -12.13 18.41 18.63
N PRO A 156 -12.49 17.96 19.84
CA PRO A 156 -11.57 17.92 20.97
C PRO A 156 -10.31 17.13 20.61
N GLU A 157 -9.14 17.55 21.15
CA GLU A 157 -7.85 16.93 20.81
C GLU A 157 -7.82 15.41 21.06
N GLU A 158 -8.46 14.96 22.13
CA GLU A 158 -8.57 13.55 22.50
C GLU A 158 -9.43 12.71 21.54
N LYS A 159 -10.22 13.35 20.68
CA LYS A 159 -11.05 12.70 19.65
C LYS A 159 -10.43 12.74 18.27
N LYS A 160 -9.37 13.54 18.08
CA LYS A 160 -8.67 13.60 16.80
C LYS A 160 -7.76 12.40 16.63
N THR A 161 -7.90 11.71 15.52
CA THR A 161 -6.95 10.67 15.10
C THR A 161 -5.65 11.29 14.59
N ALA A 162 -4.59 10.49 14.45
CA ALA A 162 -3.35 10.95 13.83
C ALA A 162 -3.56 11.40 12.37
N GLU A 163 -4.48 10.74 11.65
CA GLU A 163 -4.87 11.14 10.28
C GLU A 163 -5.58 12.50 10.27
N ASP A 164 -6.45 12.76 11.25
CA ASP A 164 -7.14 14.05 11.37
C ASP A 164 -6.14 15.18 11.63
N LYS A 165 -5.18 14.96 12.53
CA LYS A 165 -4.13 15.93 12.85
C LYS A 165 -3.26 16.21 11.62
N ALA A 166 -2.76 15.16 10.97
CA ALA A 166 -1.96 15.29 9.76
C ALA A 166 -2.72 16.03 8.64
N MET A 167 -4.02 15.77 8.50
CA MET A 167 -4.87 16.48 7.54
C MET A 167 -5.04 17.96 7.90
N ILE A 168 -5.22 18.30 9.19
CA ILE A 168 -5.33 19.69 9.67
C ILE A 168 -4.03 20.44 9.40
N ASP A 169 -2.90 19.83 9.76
CA ASP A 169 -1.56 20.42 9.63
C ASP A 169 -1.15 20.66 8.17
N THR A 170 -1.62 19.81 7.27
CA THR A 170 -1.28 19.89 5.84
C THR A 170 -2.35 20.54 4.99
N TYR A 171 -3.46 20.98 5.60
CA TYR A 171 -4.60 21.55 4.86
C TYR A 171 -4.20 22.75 4.01
N ASN A 172 -4.59 22.72 2.74
CA ASN A 172 -4.30 23.75 1.75
C ASN A 172 -2.80 24.00 1.48
N GLN A 173 -1.95 23.02 1.80
CA GLN A 173 -0.51 23.09 1.59
C GLN A 173 -0.06 22.13 0.50
N LYS A 174 1.21 22.28 0.11
CA LYS A 174 1.96 21.28 -0.65
C LYS A 174 2.99 20.67 0.28
N VAL A 175 2.83 19.37 0.56
CA VAL A 175 3.77 18.59 1.36
C VAL A 175 4.16 17.31 0.63
N ASP A 176 5.42 16.92 0.75
CA ASP A 176 5.96 15.67 0.20
C ASP A 176 6.90 15.05 1.26
N PHE A 177 6.42 14.02 1.95
CA PHE A 177 7.17 13.26 2.94
C PHE A 177 7.69 11.94 2.36
N LEU A 178 7.75 11.83 1.02
CA LEU A 178 8.20 10.63 0.36
C LEU A 178 9.68 10.37 0.69
N ASP A 179 9.95 9.18 1.19
CA ASP A 179 11.28 8.68 1.47
C ASP A 179 11.44 7.26 0.90
N PHE A 180 12.25 7.12 -0.13
CA PHE A 180 12.47 5.82 -0.78
C PHE A 180 13.33 4.86 0.06
N SER A 181 14.07 5.34 1.08
CA SER A 181 14.79 4.45 1.99
C SER A 181 13.84 3.58 2.82
N SER A 182 12.62 4.05 3.05
CA SER A 182 11.57 3.28 3.73
C SER A 182 11.13 2.01 2.97
N LEU A 183 11.53 1.86 1.70
CA LEU A 183 11.32 0.64 0.92
C LEU A 183 12.32 -0.47 1.27
N ASP A 184 13.44 -0.19 1.94
CA ASP A 184 14.51 -1.17 2.17
C ASP A 184 14.00 -2.40 2.91
N ASN A 185 13.35 -2.21 4.05
CA ASN A 185 12.74 -3.30 4.83
C ASN A 185 11.67 -4.08 4.05
N ILE A 186 10.99 -3.42 3.11
CA ILE A 186 9.97 -4.07 2.26
C ILE A 186 10.63 -4.94 1.21
N ILE A 187 11.75 -4.48 0.64
CA ILE A 187 12.54 -5.24 -0.33
C ILE A 187 13.14 -6.48 0.34
N ASP A 188 13.68 -6.35 1.56
CA ASP A 188 14.18 -7.49 2.35
C ASP A 188 13.08 -8.52 2.65
N GLU A 189 11.83 -8.08 2.75
CA GLU A 189 10.70 -8.99 2.90
C GLU A 189 10.34 -9.72 1.62
N ILE A 190 10.55 -9.12 0.45
CA ILE A 190 10.23 -9.71 -0.86
C ILE A 190 11.21 -10.82 -1.21
N PHE A 191 12.49 -10.68 -0.88
CA PHE A 191 13.58 -11.61 -1.20
C PHE A 191 14.06 -12.39 0.02
#